data_19adccafe84cdf36b8a0c9242dbb97ca
#
_entry.id   19adccafe84cdf36b8a0c9242dbb97ca
#
_cell.length_a   1.000
_cell.length_b   1.000
_cell.length_c   1.000
_cell.angle_alpha   90.00
_cell.angle_beta   90.00
_cell.angle_gamma   90.00
#
_symmetry.space_group_name_H-M   'P 1'
#
loop_
_entity.id
_entity.type
_entity.pdbx_description
1 polymer ?
#
loop_
_entity_poly.entity_id
_entity_poly.type
_entity_poly.pdbx_seq_one_letter_code
_entity_poly.pdbx_strand_id
1 'polypeptide(L)'
;MIYYYGLSADPITVAHIDILKSIYKRLGENDKLMIGVVNNDEKNYKVLGSDRMAMVFEMLHAKFDMKKGNILVQCQQDRTYKFLNDYIAANGLTMKDITIVVGEDEWKSLCDAKWVNWDLLLKHFNFLVFRRMGFEQGFNDGGVVHTMPKFGVNVEFTSFDITHSVSSSQVRDILSRNPDCHYEDVKDYITHQAFRYIKEHKLYNQNAFDYDKEEAQFLKDYAVAKQKNGWGEPSVTTDTIAYNGEQILLIRRKKPPFQNFWALPGGFFEKTDEDLNYGAARELREETSLDMDPNQFVQIKTYGHNFDPRMKIVDTAFSVRIPKKMMDKAKADDDAAEHRWFNVNDLPKLAFHHEQIIKDWLAKKEN
;
A
#
# COMPACT_ATOMS: atom_id res chain seq x y z
N MET A 1 12.45 -17.98 2.44
CA MET A 1 10.98 -18.20 2.55
C MET A 1 10.26 -16.87 2.51
N ILE A 2 9.08 -16.81 1.88
CA ILE A 2 8.21 -15.64 1.90
C ILE A 2 6.93 -16.00 2.67
N TYR A 3 6.67 -15.29 3.75
CA TYR A 3 5.41 -15.40 4.48
C TYR A 3 4.43 -14.37 3.91
N TYR A 4 3.42 -14.86 3.19
CA TYR A 4 2.40 -14.00 2.59
C TYR A 4 1.17 -13.90 3.49
N TYR A 5 0.83 -12.68 3.88
CA TYR A 5 -0.37 -12.38 4.66
C TYR A 5 -1.28 -11.42 3.90
N GLY A 6 -2.36 -11.96 3.35
CA GLY A 6 -3.41 -11.19 2.67
C GLY A 6 -4.43 -10.65 3.65
N LEU A 7 -4.67 -9.35 3.66
CA LEU A 7 -5.65 -8.73 4.55
C LEU A 7 -6.41 -7.59 3.87
N SER A 8 -7.64 -7.40 4.29
CA SER A 8 -8.49 -6.30 3.81
C SER A 8 -8.06 -4.94 4.38
N ALA A 9 -7.54 -4.92 5.62
CA ALA A 9 -7.15 -3.71 6.37
C ALA A 9 -8.26 -2.63 6.45
N ASP A 10 -9.51 -3.02 6.61
CA ASP A 10 -10.68 -2.13 6.53
C ASP A 10 -11.43 -1.97 7.89
N PRO A 11 -10.83 -1.30 8.88
CA PRO A 11 -9.43 -0.92 9.04
C PRO A 11 -8.52 -2.06 9.51
N ILE A 12 -7.19 -1.80 9.54
CA ILE A 12 -6.24 -2.68 10.20
C ILE A 12 -6.48 -2.67 11.72
N THR A 13 -6.50 -3.85 12.35
CA THR A 13 -6.78 -4.01 13.79
C THR A 13 -5.55 -4.49 14.56
N VAL A 14 -5.60 -4.41 15.88
CA VAL A 14 -4.54 -4.94 16.76
C VAL A 14 -4.33 -6.45 16.55
N ALA A 15 -5.38 -7.21 16.24
CA ALA A 15 -5.27 -8.65 15.95
C ALA A 15 -4.42 -8.91 14.68
N HIS A 16 -4.56 -8.12 13.62
CA HIS A 16 -3.68 -8.20 12.44
C HIS A 16 -2.23 -7.91 12.82
N ILE A 17 -2.00 -6.94 13.71
CA ILE A 17 -0.66 -6.57 14.15
C ILE A 17 -0.01 -7.67 14.99
N ASP A 18 -0.76 -8.36 15.82
CA ASP A 18 -0.24 -9.48 16.61
C ASP A 18 0.21 -10.62 15.69
N ILE A 19 -0.56 -10.93 14.64
CA ILE A 19 -0.15 -11.88 13.59
C ILE A 19 1.14 -11.40 12.91
N LEU A 20 1.18 -10.14 12.46
CA LEU A 20 2.37 -9.58 11.80
C LEU A 20 3.61 -9.62 12.69
N LYS A 21 3.49 -9.28 13.97
CA LYS A 21 4.59 -9.37 14.95
C LYS A 21 5.07 -10.80 15.14
N SER A 22 4.14 -11.75 15.19
CA SER A 22 4.46 -13.17 15.38
C SER A 22 5.22 -13.71 14.17
N ILE A 23 4.81 -13.34 12.95
CA ILE A 23 5.55 -13.69 11.74
C ILE A 23 6.93 -13.02 11.75
N TYR A 24 6.97 -11.71 12.03
CA TYR A 24 8.22 -10.94 12.01
C TYR A 24 9.29 -11.50 12.95
N LYS A 25 8.89 -11.98 14.12
CA LYS A 25 9.79 -12.63 15.09
C LYS A 25 10.39 -13.95 14.56
N ARG A 26 9.71 -14.63 13.64
CA ARG A 26 10.14 -15.90 13.06
C ARG A 26 11.05 -15.75 11.85
N LEU A 27 11.10 -14.54 11.25
CA LEU A 27 11.87 -14.33 10.04
C LEU A 27 13.36 -14.60 10.26
N GLY A 28 13.91 -15.54 9.49
CA GLY A 28 15.34 -15.71 9.34
C GLY A 28 15.95 -14.56 8.51
N GLU A 29 17.27 -14.58 8.39
CA GLU A 29 18.03 -13.52 7.72
C GLU A 29 17.58 -13.26 6.27
N ASN A 30 17.22 -14.32 5.54
CA ASN A 30 16.78 -14.25 4.14
C ASN A 30 15.26 -14.35 3.95
N ASP A 31 14.50 -14.43 5.03
CA ASP A 31 13.05 -14.53 4.95
C ASP A 31 12.40 -13.15 4.77
N LYS A 32 11.24 -13.14 4.12
CA LYS A 32 10.46 -11.92 3.87
C LYS A 32 9.03 -12.09 4.36
N LEU A 33 8.48 -11.01 4.89
CA LEU A 33 7.05 -10.86 5.16
C LEU A 33 6.43 -10.04 4.02
N MET A 34 5.54 -10.67 3.25
CA MET A 34 4.76 -10.01 2.21
C MET A 34 3.34 -9.75 2.73
N ILE A 35 2.95 -8.51 2.79
CA ILE A 35 1.61 -8.08 3.18
C ILE A 35 0.85 -7.72 1.90
N GLY A 36 -0.17 -8.51 1.56
CA GLY A 36 -1.08 -8.24 0.46
C GLY A 36 -2.31 -7.46 0.94
N VAL A 37 -2.39 -6.15 0.67
CA VAL A 37 -3.62 -5.40 0.94
C VAL A 37 -4.61 -5.67 -0.19
N VAL A 38 -5.62 -6.47 0.13
CA VAL A 38 -6.59 -6.95 -0.86
C VAL A 38 -7.48 -5.80 -1.33
N ASN A 39 -7.52 -5.56 -2.64
CA ASN A 39 -8.31 -4.51 -3.27
C ASN A 39 -9.01 -5.06 -4.53
N ASN A 40 -9.83 -6.09 -4.36
CA ASN A 40 -10.60 -6.67 -5.45
C ASN A 40 -12.06 -6.21 -5.39
N ASP A 41 -12.71 -6.15 -6.54
CA ASP A 41 -14.08 -5.62 -6.71
C ASP A 41 -15.20 -6.46 -6.04
N GLU A 42 -14.86 -7.63 -5.48
CA GLU A 42 -15.85 -8.54 -4.91
C GLU A 42 -16.13 -8.30 -3.44
N LYS A 43 -15.22 -7.61 -2.75
CA LYS A 43 -15.41 -7.23 -1.36
C LYS A 43 -15.96 -5.81 -1.29
N ASN A 44 -17.02 -5.63 -0.54
CA ASN A 44 -17.63 -4.33 -0.28
C ASN A 44 -16.82 -3.61 0.84
N TYR A 45 -15.68 -3.04 0.48
CA TYR A 45 -14.86 -2.24 1.39
C TYR A 45 -15.55 -0.93 1.74
N LYS A 46 -15.27 -0.40 2.92
CA LYS A 46 -15.88 0.86 3.41
C LYS A 46 -15.01 2.08 3.21
N VAL A 47 -13.74 1.87 2.90
CA VAL A 47 -12.80 2.94 2.54
C VAL A 47 -11.89 2.48 1.41
N LEU A 48 -11.26 3.45 0.77
CA LEU A 48 -10.42 3.27 -0.41
C LEU A 48 -9.27 2.29 -0.20
N GLY A 49 -8.86 1.62 -1.24
CA GLY A 49 -7.66 0.81 -1.23
C GLY A 49 -6.41 1.61 -0.82
N SER A 50 -6.32 2.86 -1.27
CA SER A 50 -5.27 3.80 -0.89
C SER A 50 -5.24 4.10 0.61
N ASP A 51 -6.40 4.38 1.22
CA ASP A 51 -6.49 4.63 2.65
C ASP A 51 -6.12 3.40 3.48
N ARG A 52 -6.56 2.21 3.01
CA ARG A 52 -6.22 0.94 3.66
C ARG A 52 -4.72 0.65 3.59
N MET A 53 -4.10 0.91 2.44
CA MET A 53 -2.65 0.83 2.27
C MET A 53 -1.93 1.81 3.19
N ALA A 54 -2.37 3.07 3.23
CA ALA A 54 -1.76 4.10 4.06
C ALA A 54 -1.83 3.74 5.56
N MET A 55 -2.97 3.26 6.05
CA MET A 55 -3.10 2.77 7.44
C MET A 55 -2.12 1.64 7.75
N VAL A 56 -1.91 0.70 6.80
CA VAL A 56 -0.94 -0.39 6.94
C VAL A 56 0.48 0.18 7.02
N PHE A 57 0.86 1.09 6.12
CA PHE A 57 2.20 1.69 6.12
C PHE A 57 2.49 2.46 7.40
N GLU A 58 1.57 3.31 7.86
CA GLU A 58 1.75 4.06 9.10
C GLU A 58 1.97 3.14 10.31
N MET A 59 1.19 2.07 10.38
CA MET A 59 1.34 1.08 11.42
C MET A 59 2.70 0.36 11.33
N LEU A 60 3.14 -0.04 10.12
CA LEU A 60 4.40 -0.73 9.92
C LEU A 60 5.58 0.13 10.36
N HIS A 61 5.63 1.39 9.93
CA HIS A 61 6.67 2.33 10.33
C HIS A 61 6.73 2.56 11.84
N ALA A 62 5.59 2.50 12.53
CA ALA A 62 5.53 2.70 13.97
C ALA A 62 5.88 1.45 14.80
N LYS A 63 5.77 0.25 14.22
CA LYS A 63 5.84 -1.01 14.97
C LYS A 63 6.97 -1.94 14.56
N PHE A 64 7.59 -1.72 13.38
CA PHE A 64 8.59 -2.61 12.81
C PHE A 64 9.82 -1.83 12.32
N ASP A 65 10.98 -2.48 12.34
CA ASP A 65 12.20 -1.93 11.75
C ASP A 65 12.18 -2.12 10.23
N MET A 66 11.66 -1.12 9.53
CA MET A 66 11.56 -1.13 8.06
C MET A 66 12.93 -1.09 7.36
N LYS A 67 14.01 -0.70 8.07
CA LYS A 67 15.36 -0.61 7.48
C LYS A 67 15.95 -1.98 7.14
N LYS A 68 15.47 -3.05 7.76
CA LYS A 68 15.92 -4.42 7.45
C LYS A 68 15.51 -4.90 6.05
N GLY A 69 14.58 -4.22 5.37
CA GLY A 69 14.18 -4.55 4.01
C GLY A 69 13.49 -5.90 3.81
N ASN A 70 13.06 -6.54 4.91
CA ASN A 70 12.43 -7.86 4.90
C ASN A 70 10.89 -7.82 4.94
N ILE A 71 10.29 -6.62 4.89
CA ILE A 71 8.85 -6.42 4.79
C ILE A 71 8.51 -5.85 3.42
N LEU A 72 7.62 -6.51 2.71
CA LEU A 72 7.07 -6.10 1.41
C LEU A 72 5.59 -5.82 1.58
N VAL A 73 5.11 -4.68 1.10
CA VAL A 73 3.67 -4.38 1.06
C VAL A 73 3.25 -4.30 -0.40
N GLN A 74 2.19 -5.01 -0.75
CA GLN A 74 1.69 -5.13 -2.11
C GLN A 74 0.20 -4.81 -2.15
N CYS A 75 -0.24 -4.07 -3.15
CA CYS A 75 -1.66 -3.96 -3.47
C CYS A 75 -2.09 -5.23 -4.22
N GLN A 76 -2.97 -6.02 -3.62
CA GLN A 76 -3.48 -7.24 -4.24
C GLN A 76 -4.79 -6.93 -4.97
N GLN A 77 -4.74 -6.76 -6.27
CA GLN A 77 -5.91 -6.49 -7.12
C GLN A 77 -6.63 -7.79 -7.54
N ASP A 78 -5.89 -8.88 -7.66
CA ASP A 78 -6.40 -10.18 -8.08
C ASP A 78 -6.70 -11.11 -6.89
N ARG A 79 -7.33 -12.25 -7.19
CA ARG A 79 -7.51 -13.36 -6.26
C ARG A 79 -6.16 -13.90 -5.81
N THR A 80 -6.10 -14.41 -4.60
CA THR A 80 -4.85 -14.86 -3.95
C THR A 80 -4.01 -15.79 -4.82
N TYR A 81 -4.63 -16.80 -5.45
CA TYR A 81 -3.89 -17.73 -6.31
C TYR A 81 -3.25 -17.02 -7.51
N LYS A 82 -4.02 -16.23 -8.25
CA LYS A 82 -3.51 -15.51 -9.42
C LYS A 82 -2.43 -14.52 -9.03
N PHE A 83 -2.66 -13.70 -7.99
CA PHE A 83 -1.68 -12.75 -7.48
C PHE A 83 -0.36 -13.41 -7.11
N LEU A 84 -0.39 -14.52 -6.35
CA LEU A 84 0.82 -15.22 -5.95
C LEU A 84 1.51 -15.91 -7.13
N ASN A 85 0.76 -16.50 -8.05
CA ASN A 85 1.31 -17.14 -9.24
C ASN A 85 2.03 -16.13 -10.14
N ASP A 86 1.46 -14.96 -10.35
CA ASP A 86 2.07 -13.87 -11.13
C ASP A 86 3.33 -13.35 -10.42
N TYR A 87 3.29 -13.20 -9.09
CA TYR A 87 4.45 -12.79 -8.30
C TYR A 87 5.59 -13.83 -8.39
N ILE A 88 5.28 -15.10 -8.28
CA ILE A 88 6.24 -16.22 -8.40
C ILE A 88 6.91 -16.18 -9.76
N ALA A 89 6.14 -16.09 -10.84
CA ALA A 89 6.65 -16.02 -12.21
C ALA A 89 7.57 -14.83 -12.43
N ALA A 90 7.19 -13.65 -11.93
CA ALA A 90 7.98 -12.43 -12.07
C ALA A 90 9.30 -12.44 -11.29
N ASN A 91 9.42 -13.24 -10.23
CA ASN A 91 10.58 -13.26 -9.35
C ASN A 91 11.41 -14.56 -9.43
N GLY A 92 11.11 -15.47 -10.35
CA GLY A 92 11.83 -16.75 -10.52
C GLY A 92 11.73 -17.69 -9.30
N LEU A 93 10.61 -17.59 -8.57
CA LEU A 93 10.34 -18.39 -7.37
C LEU A 93 9.54 -19.66 -7.72
N THR A 94 9.35 -20.49 -6.72
CA THR A 94 8.44 -21.63 -6.75
C THR A 94 7.31 -21.45 -5.73
N MET A 95 6.23 -22.19 -5.87
CA MET A 95 5.12 -22.14 -4.91
C MET A 95 5.54 -22.58 -3.50
N LYS A 96 6.59 -23.39 -3.39
CA LYS A 96 7.15 -23.85 -2.11
C LYS A 96 7.94 -22.77 -1.37
N ASP A 97 8.35 -21.73 -2.07
CA ASP A 97 9.05 -20.58 -1.47
C ASP A 97 8.09 -19.65 -0.75
N ILE A 98 6.77 -19.87 -0.86
CA ILE A 98 5.74 -19.07 -0.22
C ILE A 98 4.96 -19.91 0.79
N THR A 99 4.80 -19.35 1.99
CA THR A 99 3.89 -19.83 3.02
C THR A 99 2.75 -18.83 3.17
N ILE A 100 1.53 -19.27 2.89
CA ILE A 100 0.32 -18.44 3.04
C ILE A 100 -0.07 -18.40 4.52
N VAL A 101 -0.20 -17.20 5.05
CA VAL A 101 -0.62 -16.97 6.44
C VAL A 101 -2.09 -16.64 6.47
N VAL A 102 -2.86 -17.37 7.28
CA VAL A 102 -4.31 -17.19 7.44
C VAL A 102 -4.71 -17.31 8.90
N GLY A 103 -5.80 -16.66 9.27
CA GLY A 103 -6.52 -16.95 10.51
C GLY A 103 -7.32 -18.25 10.39
N GLU A 104 -7.75 -18.79 11.52
CA GLU A 104 -8.53 -20.04 11.57
C GLU A 104 -9.84 -19.95 10.79
N ASP A 105 -10.49 -18.80 10.81
CA ASP A 105 -11.75 -18.55 10.07
C ASP A 105 -11.54 -18.66 8.55
N GLU A 106 -10.45 -18.04 8.07
CA GLU A 106 -10.08 -18.05 6.65
C GLU A 106 -9.59 -19.43 6.23
N TRP A 107 -8.86 -20.12 7.10
CA TRP A 107 -8.47 -21.52 6.89
C TRP A 107 -9.71 -22.43 6.71
N LYS A 108 -10.68 -22.29 7.61
CA LYS A 108 -11.95 -23.03 7.51
C LYS A 108 -12.67 -22.69 6.20
N SER A 109 -12.77 -21.40 5.87
CA SER A 109 -13.39 -20.94 4.62
C SER A 109 -12.67 -21.50 3.37
N LEU A 110 -11.36 -21.63 3.40
CA LEU A 110 -10.58 -22.23 2.33
C LEU A 110 -10.86 -23.76 2.23
N CYS A 111 -10.88 -24.46 3.35
CA CYS A 111 -11.20 -25.91 3.39
C CYS A 111 -12.66 -26.19 2.99
N ASP A 112 -13.57 -25.29 3.25
CA ASP A 112 -14.98 -25.34 2.83
C ASP A 112 -15.18 -24.99 1.34
N ALA A 113 -14.10 -24.86 0.57
CA ALA A 113 -14.11 -24.53 -0.87
C ALA A 113 -14.75 -23.16 -1.21
N LYS A 114 -14.72 -22.21 -0.27
CA LYS A 114 -15.29 -20.86 -0.48
C LYS A 114 -14.33 -19.89 -1.18
N TRP A 115 -13.06 -20.26 -1.32
CA TRP A 115 -12.07 -19.47 -2.03
C TRP A 115 -11.97 -19.90 -3.49
N VAL A 116 -11.80 -18.96 -4.39
CA VAL A 116 -11.51 -19.27 -5.80
C VAL A 116 -10.14 -19.92 -5.90
N ASN A 117 -10.07 -20.99 -6.68
CA ASN A 117 -8.86 -21.84 -6.84
C ASN A 117 -8.36 -22.44 -5.49
N TRP A 118 -9.29 -22.71 -4.56
CA TRP A 118 -8.97 -23.28 -3.26
C TRP A 118 -8.19 -24.60 -3.36
N ASP A 119 -8.51 -25.43 -4.33
CA ASP A 119 -7.87 -26.71 -4.61
C ASP A 119 -6.43 -26.54 -5.07
N LEU A 120 -6.14 -25.53 -5.91
CA LEU A 120 -4.80 -25.17 -6.34
C LEU A 120 -3.98 -24.58 -5.20
N LEU A 121 -4.59 -23.75 -4.35
CA LEU A 121 -3.95 -23.22 -3.16
C LEU A 121 -3.54 -24.35 -2.22
N LEU A 122 -4.47 -25.23 -1.85
CA LEU A 122 -4.19 -26.39 -0.97
C LEU A 122 -3.25 -27.42 -1.58
N LYS A 123 -3.11 -27.47 -2.89
CA LYS A 123 -2.20 -28.40 -3.57
C LYS A 123 -0.77 -27.90 -3.63
N HIS A 124 -0.56 -26.62 -3.71
CA HIS A 124 0.74 -26.08 -4.12
C HIS A 124 1.46 -25.23 -3.06
N PHE A 125 0.73 -24.62 -2.13
CA PHE A 125 1.30 -23.71 -1.14
C PHE A 125 1.39 -24.32 0.26
N ASN A 126 2.38 -23.88 1.04
CA ASN A 126 2.41 -24.13 2.48
C ASN A 126 1.52 -23.11 3.22
N PHE A 127 1.05 -23.51 4.40
CA PHE A 127 0.17 -22.65 5.21
C PHE A 127 0.68 -22.52 6.64
N LEU A 128 0.54 -21.31 7.18
CA LEU A 128 0.70 -20.99 8.59
C LEU A 128 -0.65 -20.48 9.10
N VAL A 129 -1.30 -21.28 9.97
CA VAL A 129 -2.65 -20.99 10.45
C VAL A 129 -2.59 -20.48 11.88
N PHE A 130 -3.06 -19.24 12.09
CA PHE A 130 -3.16 -18.63 13.41
C PHE A 130 -4.49 -18.98 14.07
N ARG A 131 -4.44 -19.61 15.24
CA ARG A 131 -5.61 -19.92 16.04
C ARG A 131 -6.06 -18.69 16.83
N ARG A 132 -7.38 -18.51 16.96
CA ARG A 132 -7.99 -17.52 17.88
C ARG A 132 -8.27 -18.17 19.22
N MET A 133 -8.00 -17.44 20.31
CA MET A 133 -8.40 -17.86 21.66
C MET A 133 -9.94 -18.01 21.73
N GLY A 134 -10.40 -19.15 22.22
CA GLY A 134 -11.84 -19.44 22.40
C GLY A 134 -12.47 -20.39 21.37
N PHE A 135 -11.74 -20.86 20.37
CA PHE A 135 -12.19 -21.93 19.47
C PHE A 135 -11.62 -23.28 19.94
N GLU A 136 -12.13 -23.80 21.04
CA GLU A 136 -11.84 -25.15 21.52
C GLU A 136 -12.66 -26.19 20.75
N GLN A 137 -12.27 -26.54 19.52
CA GLN A 137 -12.71 -27.79 18.92
C GLN A 137 -11.57 -28.45 18.13
N GLY A 138 -10.87 -29.35 18.79
CA GLY A 138 -10.38 -30.58 18.16
C GLY A 138 -8.92 -30.68 17.77
N PHE A 139 -8.01 -29.73 18.10
CA PHE A 139 -6.58 -29.92 17.85
C PHE A 139 -5.74 -29.38 19.00
N ASN A 140 -5.38 -30.25 19.91
CA ASN A 140 -4.50 -29.97 21.06
C ASN A 140 -3.03 -30.21 20.70
N ASP A 141 -2.47 -29.54 19.69
CA ASP A 141 -1.05 -29.72 19.39
C ASP A 141 -0.39 -28.34 19.18
N GLY A 142 0.33 -27.88 20.18
CA GLY A 142 1.15 -26.68 20.12
C GLY A 142 2.25 -26.84 19.06
N GLY A 143 2.18 -26.04 17.98
CA GLY A 143 3.26 -25.90 17.01
C GLY A 143 3.54 -27.10 16.10
N VAL A 144 2.61 -28.04 15.96
CA VAL A 144 2.84 -29.23 15.10
C VAL A 144 2.56 -28.89 13.63
N VAL A 145 3.56 -29.17 12.80
CA VAL A 145 3.39 -29.14 11.34
C VAL A 145 2.62 -30.40 10.94
N HIS A 146 1.39 -30.20 10.47
CA HIS A 146 0.60 -31.28 9.89
C HIS A 146 0.81 -31.30 8.37
N THR A 147 1.34 -32.40 7.84
CA THR A 147 1.26 -32.65 6.41
C THR A 147 -0.17 -33.11 6.13
N MET A 148 -0.89 -32.39 5.25
CA MET A 148 -2.19 -32.84 4.76
C MET A 148 -1.94 -33.86 3.64
N PRO A 149 -2.01 -35.19 3.91
CA PRO A 149 -1.60 -36.21 2.94
C PRO A 149 -2.37 -36.15 1.62
N LYS A 150 -3.60 -35.65 1.68
CA LYS A 150 -4.48 -35.51 0.51
C LYS A 150 -3.98 -34.48 -0.50
N PHE A 151 -3.21 -33.48 -0.04
CA PHE A 151 -2.78 -32.35 -0.89
C PHE A 151 -1.26 -32.22 -1.00
N GLY A 152 -0.48 -32.95 -0.19
CA GLY A 152 0.99 -32.94 -0.25
C GLY A 152 1.64 -31.63 0.20
N VAL A 153 0.92 -30.79 0.96
CA VAL A 153 1.39 -29.51 1.48
C VAL A 153 1.57 -29.54 2.99
N ASN A 154 2.45 -28.70 3.48
CA ASN A 154 2.69 -28.54 4.91
C ASN A 154 1.75 -27.48 5.47
N VAL A 155 1.05 -27.81 6.56
CA VAL A 155 0.20 -26.91 7.30
C VAL A 155 0.71 -26.85 8.73
N GLU A 156 1.16 -25.67 9.14
CA GLU A 156 1.55 -25.40 10.51
C GLU A 156 0.44 -24.64 11.23
N PHE A 157 -0.07 -25.21 12.32
CA PHE A 157 -0.98 -24.51 13.22
C PHE A 157 -0.17 -23.89 14.34
N THR A 158 -0.34 -22.60 14.57
CA THR A 158 0.35 -21.90 15.64
C THR A 158 -0.63 -21.34 16.64
N SER A 159 -0.35 -21.60 17.92
CA SER A 159 -1.09 -21.07 19.08
C SER A 159 -0.39 -19.84 19.65
N PHE A 160 0.05 -18.89 18.80
CA PHE A 160 0.50 -17.64 19.34
C PHE A 160 -0.65 -16.92 20.02
N ASP A 161 -0.34 -16.27 21.14
CA ASP A 161 -1.24 -15.42 21.89
C ASP A 161 -1.72 -14.25 21.02
N ILE A 162 -2.71 -14.52 20.17
CA ILE A 162 -3.54 -13.43 19.64
C ILE A 162 -4.35 -12.97 20.84
N THR A 163 -3.81 -12.00 21.56
CA THR A 163 -4.42 -11.47 22.79
C THR A 163 -5.72 -10.72 22.48
N HIS A 164 -5.98 -10.40 21.21
CA HIS A 164 -7.10 -9.58 20.81
C HIS A 164 -8.01 -10.33 19.80
N SER A 165 -9.24 -10.64 20.23
CA SER A 165 -10.28 -11.17 19.35
C SER A 165 -11.12 -10.04 18.78
N VAL A 166 -10.55 -9.29 17.83
CA VAL A 166 -11.15 -8.09 17.24
C VAL A 166 -11.30 -8.24 15.73
N SER A 167 -12.48 -7.90 15.22
CA SER A 167 -12.74 -7.82 13.78
C SER A 167 -12.78 -6.37 13.30
N SER A 168 -12.39 -6.15 12.03
CA SER A 168 -12.55 -4.84 11.38
C SER A 168 -14.00 -4.36 11.36
N SER A 169 -14.96 -5.28 11.29
CA SER A 169 -16.41 -4.96 11.32
C SER A 169 -16.83 -4.35 12.65
N GLN A 170 -16.32 -4.85 13.78
CA GLN A 170 -16.60 -4.25 15.10
C GLN A 170 -16.07 -2.82 15.19
N VAL A 171 -14.86 -2.58 14.67
CA VAL A 171 -14.26 -1.24 14.64
C VAL A 171 -15.11 -0.29 13.80
N ARG A 172 -15.52 -0.70 12.60
CA ARG A 172 -16.40 0.11 11.74
C ARG A 172 -17.73 0.44 12.41
N ASP A 173 -18.32 -0.51 13.10
CA ASP A 173 -19.56 -0.30 13.83
C ASP A 173 -19.41 0.75 14.94
N ILE A 174 -18.32 0.70 15.73
CA ILE A 174 -18.02 1.70 16.76
C ILE A 174 -17.84 3.09 16.14
N LEU A 175 -17.00 3.19 15.10
CA LEU A 175 -16.68 4.46 14.46
C LEU A 175 -17.89 5.09 13.75
N SER A 176 -18.76 4.28 13.16
CA SER A 176 -19.96 4.76 12.47
C SER A 176 -21.04 5.26 13.44
N ARG A 177 -21.16 4.61 14.62
CA ARG A 177 -22.12 5.04 15.66
C ARG A 177 -21.65 6.23 16.45
N ASN A 178 -20.32 6.40 16.61
CA ASN A 178 -19.73 7.51 17.33
C ASN A 178 -18.57 8.12 16.52
N PRO A 179 -18.86 8.97 15.51
CA PRO A 179 -17.82 9.62 14.70
C PRO A 179 -16.87 10.49 15.50
N ASP A 180 -17.29 10.99 16.66
CA ASP A 180 -16.52 11.86 17.56
C ASP A 180 -15.79 11.07 18.68
N CYS A 181 -15.78 9.73 18.64
CA CYS A 181 -15.11 8.92 19.63
C CYS A 181 -13.63 9.31 19.80
N HIS A 182 -13.11 9.15 21.01
CA HIS A 182 -11.69 9.32 21.33
C HIS A 182 -10.92 8.01 21.14
N TYR A 183 -9.57 8.10 21.07
CA TYR A 183 -8.74 6.92 20.93
C TYR A 183 -8.96 5.91 22.07
N GLU A 184 -9.19 6.40 23.30
CA GLU A 184 -9.45 5.55 24.47
C GLU A 184 -10.64 4.60 24.29
N ASP A 185 -11.63 4.98 23.46
CA ASP A 185 -12.83 4.16 23.19
C ASP A 185 -12.53 2.98 22.24
N VAL A 186 -11.43 3.05 21.49
CA VAL A 186 -11.05 2.08 20.45
C VAL A 186 -9.63 1.54 20.57
N LYS A 187 -8.87 1.89 21.62
CA LYS A 187 -7.47 1.52 21.80
C LYS A 187 -7.22 0.00 21.84
N ASP A 188 -8.20 -0.76 22.30
CA ASP A 188 -8.12 -2.22 22.36
C ASP A 188 -8.44 -2.89 21.01
N TYR A 189 -8.82 -2.10 20.00
CA TYR A 189 -9.24 -2.57 18.69
C TYR A 189 -8.30 -2.15 17.58
N ILE A 190 -7.82 -0.91 17.60
CA ILE A 190 -6.92 -0.36 16.58
C ILE A 190 -5.75 0.41 17.22
N THR A 191 -4.68 0.61 16.48
CA THR A 191 -3.55 1.41 16.95
C THR A 191 -3.85 2.90 16.91
N HIS A 192 -3.09 3.66 17.70
CA HIS A 192 -3.16 5.11 17.69
C HIS A 192 -2.90 5.69 16.27
N GLN A 193 -1.99 5.09 15.51
CA GLN A 193 -1.67 5.51 14.13
C GLN A 193 -2.87 5.31 13.20
N ALA A 194 -3.50 4.13 13.23
CA ALA A 194 -4.69 3.88 12.43
C ALA A 194 -5.85 4.80 12.83
N PHE A 195 -6.06 4.99 14.15
CA PHE A 195 -7.09 5.89 14.65
C PHE A 195 -6.86 7.34 14.20
N ARG A 196 -5.62 7.85 14.36
CA ARG A 196 -5.26 9.19 13.91
C ARG A 196 -5.56 9.36 12.42
N TYR A 197 -5.11 8.41 11.59
CA TYR A 197 -5.37 8.41 10.15
C TYR A 197 -6.87 8.47 9.85
N ILE A 198 -7.66 7.61 10.49
CA ILE A 198 -9.13 7.57 10.34
C ILE A 198 -9.75 8.93 10.66
N LYS A 199 -9.33 9.58 11.74
CA LYS A 199 -9.86 10.88 12.15
C LYS A 199 -9.45 12.02 11.22
N GLU A 200 -8.18 12.07 10.82
CA GLU A 200 -7.65 13.08 9.91
C GLU A 200 -8.32 13.03 8.54
N HIS A 201 -8.65 11.82 8.06
CA HIS A 201 -9.28 11.59 6.76
C HIS A 201 -10.80 11.40 6.83
N LYS A 202 -11.40 11.54 8.03
CA LYS A 202 -12.85 11.40 8.27
C LYS A 202 -13.43 10.08 7.77
N LEU A 203 -12.65 8.98 7.85
CA LEU A 203 -13.04 7.66 7.38
C LEU A 203 -14.09 7.04 8.32
N TYR A 204 -14.92 6.13 7.79
CA TYR A 204 -15.97 5.37 8.52
C TYR A 204 -17.06 6.23 9.16
N ASN A 205 -17.20 7.51 8.83
CA ASN A 205 -18.35 8.30 9.19
C ASN A 205 -19.53 8.02 8.21
N GLN A 206 -20.74 8.42 8.57
CA GLN A 206 -21.93 8.13 7.76
C GLN A 206 -21.87 8.69 6.32
N ASN A 207 -21.02 9.68 6.06
CA ASN A 207 -20.81 10.30 4.74
C ASN A 207 -19.70 9.59 3.92
N ALA A 208 -18.97 8.65 4.49
CA ALA A 208 -17.93 7.89 3.78
C ALA A 208 -18.48 6.98 2.67
N PHE A 209 -19.79 6.76 2.63
CA PHE A 209 -20.45 5.88 1.67
C PHE A 209 -20.41 6.39 0.22
N ASP A 210 -20.32 7.70 0.03
CA ASP A 210 -20.27 8.29 -1.32
C ASP A 210 -18.84 8.29 -1.90
N TYR A 211 -17.84 8.31 -1.03
CA TYR A 211 -16.43 8.31 -1.42
C TYR A 211 -16.00 6.97 -2.05
N ASP A 212 -16.44 5.84 -1.48
CA ASP A 212 -16.15 4.50 -2.02
C ASP A 212 -16.74 4.27 -3.41
N LYS A 213 -17.91 4.86 -3.68
CA LYS A 213 -18.56 4.74 -4.99
C LYS A 213 -17.84 5.53 -6.07
N GLU A 214 -17.36 6.73 -5.75
CA GLU A 214 -16.65 7.59 -6.70
C GLU A 214 -15.30 6.98 -7.09
N GLU A 215 -14.54 6.40 -6.14
CA GLU A 215 -13.28 5.73 -6.49
C GLU A 215 -13.50 4.38 -7.17
N ALA A 216 -14.43 3.56 -6.72
CA ALA A 216 -14.77 2.32 -7.41
C ALA A 216 -15.22 2.60 -8.85
N GLN A 217 -15.98 3.66 -9.06
CA GLN A 217 -16.36 4.10 -10.41
C GLN A 217 -15.17 4.63 -11.18
N PHE A 218 -14.34 5.47 -10.57
CA PHE A 218 -13.10 5.96 -11.17
C PHE A 218 -12.17 4.81 -11.61
N LEU A 219 -11.95 3.81 -10.75
CA LEU A 219 -11.09 2.67 -11.09
C LEU A 219 -11.65 1.82 -12.23
N LYS A 220 -12.97 1.64 -12.30
CA LYS A 220 -13.64 0.97 -13.43
C LYS A 220 -13.47 1.76 -14.72
N ASP A 221 -13.76 3.05 -14.68
CA ASP A 221 -13.66 3.94 -15.84
C ASP A 221 -12.20 4.03 -16.31
N TYR A 222 -11.25 4.05 -15.39
CA TYR A 222 -9.83 4.04 -15.68
C TYR A 222 -9.37 2.74 -16.35
N ALA A 223 -9.81 1.57 -15.84
CA ALA A 223 -9.50 0.28 -16.45
C ALA A 223 -10.03 0.20 -17.90
N VAL A 224 -11.25 0.69 -18.14
CA VAL A 224 -11.85 0.78 -19.47
C VAL A 224 -11.07 1.75 -20.35
N ALA A 225 -10.70 2.93 -19.85
CA ALA A 225 -9.93 3.92 -20.57
C ALA A 225 -8.52 3.38 -20.92
N LYS A 226 -7.86 2.70 -19.99
CA LYS A 226 -6.57 2.05 -20.20
C LYS A 226 -6.63 1.03 -21.33
N GLN A 227 -7.62 0.16 -21.32
CA GLN A 227 -7.82 -0.85 -22.37
C GLN A 227 -8.13 -0.21 -23.72
N LYS A 228 -9.00 0.82 -23.73
CA LYS A 228 -9.37 1.56 -24.96
C LYS A 228 -8.19 2.32 -25.54
N ASN A 229 -7.34 2.91 -24.72
CA ASN A 229 -6.18 3.70 -25.15
C ASN A 229 -4.95 2.83 -25.45
N GLY A 230 -5.01 1.52 -25.21
CA GLY A 230 -3.90 0.60 -25.45
C GLY A 230 -2.69 0.86 -24.54
N TRP A 231 -2.89 1.43 -23.37
CA TRP A 231 -1.81 1.65 -22.40
C TRP A 231 -1.29 0.32 -21.87
N GLY A 232 -0.01 0.05 -22.18
CA GLY A 232 0.66 -1.19 -21.76
C GLY A 232 0.97 -1.23 -20.28
N GLU A 233 1.48 -2.36 -19.81
CA GLU A 233 2.06 -2.50 -18.46
C GLU A 233 3.51 -2.97 -18.56
N PRO A 234 4.39 -2.44 -17.67
CA PRO A 234 4.17 -1.34 -16.73
C PRO A 234 4.05 0.02 -17.43
N SER A 235 3.27 0.93 -16.84
CA SER A 235 3.28 2.33 -17.26
C SER A 235 4.48 3.07 -16.67
N VAL A 236 4.99 4.07 -17.36
CA VAL A 236 6.12 4.88 -16.92
C VAL A 236 5.62 6.22 -16.41
N THR A 237 6.13 6.66 -15.25
CA THR A 237 5.88 7.99 -14.69
C THR A 237 7.18 8.70 -14.41
N THR A 238 7.09 10.01 -14.23
CA THR A 238 8.21 10.86 -13.80
C THR A 238 7.74 11.75 -12.66
N ASP A 239 8.50 11.78 -11.56
CA ASP A 239 8.27 12.65 -10.43
C ASP A 239 9.43 13.62 -10.24
N THR A 240 9.16 14.85 -9.81
CA THR A 240 10.16 15.91 -9.72
C THR A 240 10.27 16.51 -8.32
N ILE A 241 11.47 16.45 -7.73
CA ILE A 241 11.84 17.29 -6.60
C ILE A 241 12.29 18.66 -7.12
N ALA A 242 11.35 19.59 -7.22
CA ALA A 242 11.64 21.00 -7.48
C ALA A 242 12.05 21.69 -6.17
N TYR A 243 13.32 22.10 -6.04
CA TYR A 243 13.87 22.55 -4.77
C TYR A 243 14.61 23.90 -4.82
N ASN A 244 14.65 24.58 -3.66
CA ASN A 244 15.51 25.74 -3.40
C ASN A 244 16.03 25.68 -1.96
N GLY A 245 17.33 25.44 -1.79
CA GLY A 245 17.91 25.21 -0.46
C GLY A 245 17.32 23.97 0.21
N GLU A 246 16.69 24.17 1.35
CA GLU A 246 15.99 23.12 2.13
C GLU A 246 14.48 23.07 1.86
N GLN A 247 14.00 23.85 0.91
CA GLN A 247 12.58 23.84 0.55
C GLN A 247 12.35 23.05 -0.72
N ILE A 248 11.27 22.25 -0.73
CA ILE A 248 10.77 21.55 -1.90
C ILE A 248 9.34 21.96 -2.20
N LEU A 249 9.00 22.00 -3.48
CA LEU A 249 7.64 22.28 -3.94
C LEU A 249 6.83 20.98 -3.94
N LEU A 250 5.67 21.04 -3.29
CA LEU A 250 4.68 19.97 -3.34
C LEU A 250 3.37 20.53 -3.88
N ILE A 251 2.62 19.67 -4.53
CA ILE A 251 1.25 19.92 -5.00
C ILE A 251 0.26 19.12 -4.15
N ARG A 252 -0.96 19.60 -4.03
CA ARG A 252 -2.05 18.88 -3.41
C ARG A 252 -2.94 18.27 -4.49
N ARG A 253 -3.10 16.96 -4.44
CA ARG A 253 -3.84 16.21 -5.47
C ARG A 253 -5.33 16.54 -5.47
N LYS A 254 -5.91 16.83 -6.64
CA LYS A 254 -7.36 17.05 -6.83
C LYS A 254 -8.14 15.75 -6.92
N LYS A 255 -7.55 14.69 -7.47
CA LYS A 255 -8.24 13.46 -7.89
C LYS A 255 -7.70 12.22 -7.19
N PRO A 256 -8.50 11.15 -7.08
CA PRO A 256 -8.02 9.83 -6.71
C PRO A 256 -6.94 9.29 -7.69
N PRO A 257 -6.08 8.36 -7.24
CA PRO A 257 -5.91 7.92 -5.86
C PRO A 257 -5.16 8.96 -5.02
N PHE A 258 -5.23 8.86 -3.70
CA PHE A 258 -4.61 9.80 -2.77
C PHE A 258 -5.13 11.26 -2.91
N GLN A 259 -6.41 11.43 -3.17
CA GLN A 259 -7.04 12.76 -3.22
C GLN A 259 -6.77 13.54 -1.93
N ASN A 260 -6.46 14.84 -2.06
CA ASN A 260 -6.09 15.74 -0.97
C ASN A 260 -4.74 15.49 -0.28
N PHE A 261 -3.98 14.47 -0.67
CA PHE A 261 -2.61 14.29 -0.22
C PHE A 261 -1.66 15.23 -0.95
N TRP A 262 -0.53 15.51 -0.32
CA TRP A 262 0.57 16.21 -0.96
C TRP A 262 1.42 15.24 -1.78
N ALA A 263 1.94 15.71 -2.89
CA ALA A 263 2.72 14.91 -3.83
C ALA A 263 3.86 15.74 -4.44
N LEU A 264 4.86 15.07 -4.95
CA LEU A 264 5.80 15.68 -5.88
C LEU A 264 5.04 15.99 -7.18
N PRO A 265 5.35 17.07 -7.89
CA PRO A 265 4.88 17.26 -9.26
C PRO A 265 5.33 16.11 -10.15
N GLY A 266 4.41 15.55 -10.94
CA GLY A 266 4.72 14.42 -11.80
C GLY A 266 3.49 13.71 -12.36
N GLY A 267 3.72 12.89 -13.38
CA GLY A 267 2.67 12.16 -14.08
C GLY A 267 3.21 11.16 -15.09
N PHE A 268 2.36 10.77 -16.02
CA PHE A 268 2.70 9.77 -17.02
C PHE A 268 3.62 10.31 -18.09
N PHE A 269 4.62 9.50 -18.46
CA PHE A 269 5.45 9.74 -19.63
C PHE A 269 4.61 9.54 -20.90
N GLU A 270 4.59 10.55 -21.74
CA GLU A 270 3.78 10.58 -22.96
C GLU A 270 4.60 10.31 -24.22
N LYS A 271 3.92 9.92 -25.30
CA LYS A 271 4.57 9.67 -26.61
C LYS A 271 5.19 10.92 -27.22
N THR A 272 4.77 12.09 -26.78
CA THR A 272 5.27 13.40 -27.25
C THR A 272 6.52 13.85 -26.49
N ASP A 273 6.83 13.22 -25.37
CA ASP A 273 8.05 13.52 -24.60
C ASP A 273 9.25 12.90 -25.30
N GLU A 274 10.28 13.70 -25.54
CA GLU A 274 11.52 13.23 -26.21
C GLU A 274 12.33 12.25 -25.34
N ASP A 275 12.34 12.50 -24.00
CA ASP A 275 12.99 11.64 -23.00
C ASP A 275 12.32 11.88 -21.64
N LEU A 276 12.63 11.06 -20.63
CA LEU A 276 12.02 11.10 -19.29
C LEU A 276 12.18 12.46 -18.60
N ASN A 277 13.31 13.16 -18.77
CA ASN A 277 13.50 14.50 -18.23
C ASN A 277 12.61 15.55 -18.91
N TYR A 278 12.23 15.36 -20.18
CA TYR A 278 11.24 16.20 -20.86
C TYR A 278 9.84 15.97 -20.31
N GLY A 279 9.47 14.70 -20.04
CA GLY A 279 8.22 14.38 -19.34
C GLY A 279 8.16 15.01 -17.95
N ALA A 280 9.24 14.91 -17.17
CA ALA A 280 9.34 15.53 -15.85
C ALA A 280 9.22 17.07 -15.91
N ALA A 281 9.82 17.70 -16.91
CA ALA A 281 9.74 19.16 -17.11
C ALA A 281 8.32 19.58 -17.55
N ARG A 282 7.69 18.81 -18.44
CA ARG A 282 6.31 19.04 -18.87
C ARG A 282 5.34 18.98 -17.71
N GLU A 283 5.37 17.90 -16.90
CA GLU A 283 4.51 17.73 -15.74
C GLU A 283 4.73 18.85 -14.69
N LEU A 284 5.99 19.20 -14.41
CA LEU A 284 6.30 20.32 -13.50
C LEU A 284 5.65 21.61 -14.00
N ARG A 285 5.73 21.91 -15.29
CA ARG A 285 5.13 23.11 -15.88
C ARG A 285 3.60 23.06 -15.83
N GLU A 286 2.98 21.93 -16.17
CA GLU A 286 1.52 21.76 -16.20
C GLU A 286 0.91 21.91 -14.81
N GLU A 287 1.53 21.33 -13.78
CA GLU A 287 0.99 21.33 -12.43
C GLU A 287 1.36 22.57 -11.61
N THR A 288 2.45 23.26 -11.96
CA THR A 288 3.00 24.35 -11.12
C THR A 288 3.27 25.66 -11.87
N SER A 289 3.09 25.69 -13.19
CA SER A 289 3.47 26.82 -14.08
C SER A 289 4.97 27.18 -14.04
N LEU A 290 5.83 26.30 -13.49
CA LEU A 290 7.28 26.47 -13.49
C LEU A 290 7.87 25.86 -14.77
N ASP A 291 8.27 26.73 -15.69
CA ASP A 291 8.92 26.32 -16.94
C ASP A 291 10.45 26.26 -16.75
N MET A 292 11.00 25.05 -16.76
CA MET A 292 12.41 24.77 -16.55
C MET A 292 12.97 24.00 -17.75
N ASP A 293 14.22 24.27 -18.11
CA ASP A 293 14.93 23.53 -19.16
C ASP A 293 15.08 22.05 -18.76
N PRO A 294 14.58 21.09 -19.57
CA PRO A 294 14.69 19.66 -19.28
C PRO A 294 16.11 19.18 -19.01
N ASN A 295 17.12 19.81 -19.60
CA ASN A 295 18.53 19.48 -19.38
C ASN A 295 19.05 19.82 -17.96
N GLN A 296 18.28 20.55 -17.17
CA GLN A 296 18.60 20.85 -15.76
C GLN A 296 18.10 19.80 -14.77
N PHE A 297 17.29 18.83 -15.26
CA PHE A 297 16.77 17.78 -14.43
C PHE A 297 17.81 16.68 -14.21
N VAL A 298 18.15 16.43 -12.95
CA VAL A 298 19.10 15.40 -12.55
C VAL A 298 18.35 14.19 -12.04
N GLN A 299 18.56 13.04 -12.69
CA GLN A 299 17.92 11.80 -12.29
C GLN A 299 18.39 11.37 -10.88
N ILE A 300 17.44 11.11 -10.01
CA ILE A 300 17.68 10.59 -8.68
C ILE A 300 17.77 9.06 -8.76
N LYS A 301 16.67 8.40 -9.14
CA LYS A 301 16.55 6.94 -9.17
C LYS A 301 15.31 6.52 -9.93
N THR A 302 15.32 5.31 -10.44
CA THR A 302 14.12 4.66 -10.98
C THR A 302 13.57 3.64 -9.97
N TYR A 303 12.28 3.65 -9.77
CA TYR A 303 11.54 2.81 -8.81
C TYR A 303 10.57 1.91 -9.57
N GLY A 304 10.61 0.62 -9.27
CA GLY A 304 9.70 -0.37 -9.85
C GLY A 304 8.78 -0.94 -8.78
N HIS A 305 7.92 -0.11 -8.20
CA HIS A 305 7.07 -0.49 -7.08
C HIS A 305 5.59 -0.56 -7.46
N ASN A 306 4.84 -1.39 -6.74
CA ASN A 306 3.38 -1.47 -6.84
C ASN A 306 2.72 -0.55 -5.80
N PHE A 307 3.13 0.73 -5.76
CA PHE A 307 2.51 1.72 -4.85
C PHE A 307 1.29 2.40 -5.45
N ASP A 308 1.12 2.30 -6.75
CA ASP A 308 -0.06 2.84 -7.41
C ASP A 308 -1.17 1.78 -7.44
N PRO A 309 -2.33 2.06 -6.84
CA PRO A 309 -3.43 1.09 -6.82
C PRO A 309 -4.05 0.84 -8.20
N ARG A 310 -3.74 1.66 -9.21
CA ARG A 310 -4.31 1.56 -10.56
C ARG A 310 -3.61 0.53 -11.43
N MET A 311 -2.25 0.43 -11.32
CA MET A 311 -1.44 -0.42 -12.21
C MET A 311 0.00 -0.57 -11.73
N LYS A 312 0.76 -1.42 -12.41
CA LYS A 312 2.23 -1.44 -12.26
C LYS A 312 2.84 -0.18 -12.86
N ILE A 313 3.60 0.53 -12.06
CA ILE A 313 4.30 1.76 -12.45
C ILE A 313 5.81 1.53 -12.35
N VAL A 314 6.53 2.04 -13.34
CA VAL A 314 7.96 2.33 -13.25
C VAL A 314 8.09 3.84 -13.17
N ASP A 315 8.46 4.33 -12.01
CA ASP A 315 8.63 5.75 -11.77
C ASP A 315 10.10 6.15 -11.82
N THR A 316 10.43 7.22 -12.54
CA THR A 316 11.75 7.80 -12.56
C THR A 316 11.73 9.18 -11.95
N ALA A 317 12.37 9.32 -10.79
CA ALA A 317 12.42 10.57 -10.06
C ALA A 317 13.62 11.43 -10.49
N PHE A 318 13.34 12.72 -10.64
CA PHE A 318 14.32 13.75 -10.96
C PHE A 318 14.36 14.83 -9.87
N SER A 319 15.46 15.58 -9.85
CA SER A 319 15.55 16.83 -9.08
C SER A 319 15.93 17.99 -9.98
N VAL A 320 15.35 19.16 -9.73
CA VAL A 320 15.67 20.41 -10.42
C VAL A 320 15.74 21.57 -9.43
N ARG A 321 16.79 22.38 -9.53
CA ARG A 321 16.94 23.56 -8.67
C ARG A 321 16.14 24.73 -9.23
N ILE A 322 15.19 25.25 -8.46
CA ILE A 322 14.38 26.41 -8.83
C ILE A 322 15.09 27.69 -8.35
N PRO A 323 15.38 28.65 -9.23
CA PRO A 323 15.94 29.95 -8.82
C PRO A 323 14.96 30.68 -7.90
N LYS A 324 15.48 31.36 -6.86
CA LYS A 324 14.65 32.06 -5.88
C LYS A 324 13.64 33.03 -6.53
N LYS A 325 14.03 33.72 -7.60
CA LYS A 325 13.15 34.63 -8.37
C LYS A 325 11.97 33.94 -9.07
N MET A 326 12.00 32.63 -9.20
CA MET A 326 10.94 31.83 -9.83
C MET A 326 9.99 31.17 -8.82
N MET A 327 10.38 31.11 -7.55
CA MET A 327 9.56 30.46 -6.52
C MET A 327 8.15 31.10 -6.40
N ASP A 328 8.07 32.43 -6.47
CA ASP A 328 6.82 33.18 -6.40
C ASP A 328 5.97 33.07 -7.69
N LYS A 329 6.52 32.49 -8.75
CA LYS A 329 5.81 32.28 -10.02
C LYS A 329 5.04 30.95 -10.04
N ALA A 330 5.30 30.06 -9.10
CA ALA A 330 4.58 28.80 -8.99
C ALA A 330 3.08 29.08 -8.79
N LYS A 331 2.25 28.36 -9.56
CA LYS A 331 0.78 28.42 -9.45
C LYS A 331 0.26 26.99 -9.62
N ALA A 332 -0.70 26.62 -8.79
CA ALA A 332 -1.39 25.34 -8.97
C ALA A 332 -2.26 25.41 -10.22
N ASP A 333 -2.11 24.42 -11.09
CA ASP A 333 -2.86 24.29 -12.33
C ASP A 333 -3.20 22.82 -12.58
N ASP A 334 -3.97 22.52 -13.61
CA ASP A 334 -4.42 21.20 -14.02
C ASP A 334 -4.90 20.32 -12.85
N ASP A 335 -4.21 19.24 -12.55
CA ASP A 335 -4.58 18.26 -11.52
C ASP A 335 -4.15 18.66 -10.09
N ALA A 336 -3.47 19.79 -9.91
CA ALA A 336 -3.10 20.35 -8.61
C ALA A 336 -4.20 21.25 -8.02
N ALA A 337 -4.67 20.96 -6.82
CA ALA A 337 -5.61 21.81 -6.09
C ALA A 337 -4.93 23.01 -5.41
N GLU A 338 -3.70 22.82 -4.99
CA GLU A 338 -2.87 23.76 -4.26
C GLU A 338 -1.40 23.38 -4.48
N HIS A 339 -0.51 24.35 -4.41
CA HIS A 339 0.92 24.12 -4.33
C HIS A 339 1.50 24.86 -3.12
N ARG A 340 2.58 24.32 -2.55
CA ARG A 340 3.26 24.96 -1.42
C ARG A 340 4.72 24.52 -1.32
N TRP A 341 5.57 25.43 -0.87
CA TRP A 341 6.95 25.15 -0.49
C TRP A 341 7.01 24.65 0.94
N PHE A 342 7.62 23.47 1.15
CA PHE A 342 7.80 22.85 2.44
C PHE A 342 9.28 22.70 2.76
N ASN A 343 9.64 22.87 4.04
CA ASN A 343 10.96 22.51 4.50
C ASN A 343 11.10 20.97 4.49
N VAL A 344 12.22 20.45 3.99
CA VAL A 344 12.46 18.99 3.91
C VAL A 344 12.44 18.27 5.25
N ASN A 345 12.64 19.02 6.36
CA ASN A 345 12.59 18.51 7.72
C ASN A 345 11.19 18.56 8.34
N ASP A 346 10.23 19.20 7.67
CA ASP A 346 8.84 19.35 8.15
C ASP A 346 7.87 19.14 6.98
N LEU A 347 7.81 17.90 6.51
CA LEU A 347 6.99 17.51 5.37
C LEU A 347 5.59 17.08 5.83
N PRO A 348 4.56 17.44 5.07
CA PRO A 348 3.23 16.90 5.25
C PRO A 348 3.19 15.42 4.83
N LYS A 349 2.06 14.80 5.03
CA LYS A 349 1.80 13.46 4.53
C LYS A 349 1.81 13.43 3.00
N LEU A 350 2.59 12.49 2.45
CA LEU A 350 2.79 12.39 1.01
C LEU A 350 2.02 11.22 0.40
N ALA A 351 1.61 11.40 -0.85
CA ALA A 351 1.02 10.36 -1.67
C ALA A 351 2.09 9.36 -2.14
N PHE A 352 1.65 8.18 -2.54
CA PHE A 352 2.48 7.14 -3.14
C PHE A 352 3.76 6.83 -2.32
N HIS A 353 4.89 6.76 -2.98
CA HIS A 353 6.22 6.54 -2.40
C HIS A 353 7.10 7.81 -2.37
N HIS A 354 6.48 8.99 -2.50
CA HIS A 354 7.21 10.26 -2.61
C HIS A 354 8.10 10.55 -1.39
N GLU A 355 7.73 10.07 -0.20
CA GLU A 355 8.60 10.15 0.98
C GLU A 355 9.92 9.40 0.77
N GLN A 356 9.87 8.22 0.11
CA GLN A 356 11.09 7.47 -0.20
C GLN A 356 11.96 8.18 -1.24
N ILE A 357 11.35 8.80 -2.25
CA ILE A 357 12.06 9.59 -3.26
C ILE A 357 12.84 10.73 -2.59
N ILE A 358 12.20 11.46 -1.67
CA ILE A 358 12.84 12.58 -0.96
C ILE A 358 13.97 12.07 -0.06
N LYS A 359 13.80 10.96 0.65
CA LYS A 359 14.86 10.34 1.46
C LYS A 359 16.08 9.94 0.62
N ASP A 360 15.85 9.31 -0.52
CA ASP A 360 16.91 8.89 -1.43
C ASP A 360 17.66 10.10 -2.03
N TRP A 361 16.94 11.18 -2.33
CA TRP A 361 17.55 12.43 -2.80
C TRP A 361 18.39 13.12 -1.72
N LEU A 362 17.90 13.23 -0.49
CA LEU A 362 18.66 13.80 0.63
C LEU A 362 19.94 13.03 0.90
N ALA A 363 19.88 11.71 0.91
CA ALA A 363 21.06 10.85 1.08
C ALA A 363 22.13 11.05 -0.01
N LYS A 364 21.72 11.44 -1.23
CA LYS A 364 22.68 11.78 -2.31
C LYS A 364 23.28 13.16 -2.18
N LYS A 365 22.65 14.08 -1.46
CA LYS A 365 23.19 15.43 -1.21
C LYS A 365 24.30 15.45 -0.15
N GLU A 366 24.29 14.47 0.75
CA GLU A 366 25.25 14.36 1.85
C GLU A 366 26.56 13.64 1.44
N ASN A 367 26.58 13.00 0.25
CA ASN A 367 27.74 12.37 -0.37
C ASN A 367 28.29 13.21 -1.53
#